data_ebaa097686d1b3739560dbd6cb574ab6
#
_entry.id   ebaa097686d1b3739560dbd6cb574ab6
#
_cell.length_a   1.000
_cell.length_b   1.000
_cell.length_c   1.000
_cell.angle_alpha   90.00
_cell.angle_beta   90.00
_cell.angle_gamma   90.00
#
_symmetry.space_group_name_H-M   'P 1'
#
loop_
_entity.id
_entity.type
_entity.pdbx_description
1 polymer ?
#
loop_
_entity_poly.entity_id
_entity_poly.type
_entity_poly.pdbx_seq_one_letter_code
_entity_poly.pdbx_strand_id
1 'polypeptide(L)'
;MIGQINQLLEEIKGTTATNAEELEALRLKYLSKKGIINGLMAQFREVPAEQKREVGVKINELKNAAQEHFNALKEQLENKEEEQCEIDLTRPAYPTVLGTRHPLSIVKNEIVDIFARLGFSIANGVEVEDDWHVFSSMNFAEDHPARDMQDTFFIEAHPDIILRTHTSSVQSRVMETNQPPIRIIAPGRVYRNEAISYRAHCFFHQLEGLYIDKNVSFPDLKQVLLLFAQEMFGKETKIRLRPSYFPFTEPSAEMDISCNICGGKGCPFCKNTGWVEILGCGMVDPNVLELCGIDSKVYSGYAFGMGIERITNLKYQVKDLRLFSENDVRFLKMFESAN
;
A
#
# COMPACT_ATOMS: atom_id res chain seq x y z
N MET A 1 -74.16 15.11 16.79
CA MET A 1 -72.76 15.43 17.02
C MET A 1 -72.12 14.61 18.16
N ILE A 2 -72.67 14.57 19.38
CA ILE A 2 -72.10 13.79 20.53
C ILE A 2 -71.97 12.29 20.16
N GLY A 3 -72.97 11.70 19.53
CA GLY A 3 -72.92 10.30 19.10
C GLY A 3 -71.80 10.01 18.11
N GLN A 4 -71.53 10.92 17.18
CA GLN A 4 -70.40 10.81 16.24
C GLN A 4 -69.04 10.91 16.94
N ILE A 5 -68.94 11.80 17.96
CA ILE A 5 -67.71 11.95 18.74
C ILE A 5 -67.39 10.69 19.52
N ASN A 6 -68.42 10.09 20.17
CA ASN A 6 -68.26 8.83 20.90
C ASN A 6 -67.86 7.66 19.99
N GLN A 7 -68.45 7.58 18.79
CA GLN A 7 -68.11 6.57 17.81
C GLN A 7 -66.64 6.71 17.31
N LEU A 8 -66.20 7.95 17.07
CA LEU A 8 -64.82 8.21 16.68
C LEU A 8 -63.84 7.93 17.84
N LEU A 9 -64.20 8.15 19.08
CA LEU A 9 -63.42 7.80 20.28
C LEU A 9 -63.17 6.28 20.35
N GLU A 10 -64.19 5.49 20.11
CA GLU A 10 -64.10 4.02 20.04
C GLU A 10 -63.23 3.55 18.83
N GLU A 11 -63.41 4.20 17.67
CA GLU A 11 -62.63 3.90 16.47
C GLU A 11 -61.13 4.18 16.71
N ILE A 12 -60.79 5.32 17.31
CA ILE A 12 -59.39 5.71 17.59
C ILE A 12 -58.75 4.71 18.56
N LYS A 13 -59.44 4.31 19.61
CA LYS A 13 -58.91 3.32 20.56
C LYS A 13 -58.67 1.95 19.97
N GLY A 14 -59.39 1.58 18.92
CA GLY A 14 -59.27 0.33 18.25
C GLY A 14 -58.24 0.34 17.08
N THR A 15 -57.68 1.49 16.72
CA THR A 15 -56.68 1.56 15.63
C THR A 15 -55.32 1.11 16.11
N THR A 16 -54.64 0.35 15.25
CA THR A 16 -53.22 -0.12 15.43
C THR A 16 -52.39 0.34 14.26
N ALA A 17 -51.09 0.49 14.44
CA ALA A 17 -50.13 0.76 13.37
C ALA A 17 -48.98 -0.24 13.53
N THR A 18 -48.59 -0.84 12.45
CA THR A 18 -47.51 -1.85 12.39
C THR A 18 -46.19 -1.27 11.85
N ASN A 19 -46.26 -0.11 11.19
CA ASN A 19 -45.10 0.59 10.61
C ASN A 19 -45.30 2.12 10.65
N ALA A 20 -44.23 2.86 10.36
CA ALA A 20 -44.19 4.31 10.37
C ALA A 20 -45.15 4.96 9.33
N GLU A 21 -45.39 4.30 8.20
CA GLU A 21 -46.27 4.80 7.16
C GLU A 21 -47.75 4.75 7.60
N GLU A 22 -48.16 3.65 8.25
CA GLU A 22 -49.50 3.51 8.82
C GLU A 22 -49.73 4.51 9.95
N LEU A 23 -48.74 4.72 10.82
CA LEU A 23 -48.78 5.71 11.90
C LEU A 23 -48.97 7.12 11.32
N GLU A 24 -48.25 7.50 10.28
CA GLU A 24 -48.38 8.80 9.63
C GLU A 24 -49.75 8.94 8.94
N ALA A 25 -50.26 7.90 8.33
CA ALA A 25 -51.59 7.89 7.73
C ALA A 25 -52.68 8.12 8.78
N LEU A 26 -52.58 7.53 10.00
CA LEU A 26 -53.45 7.78 11.13
C LEU A 26 -53.37 9.23 11.60
N ARG A 27 -52.16 9.79 11.70
CA ARG A 27 -51.94 11.18 12.05
C ARG A 27 -52.62 12.13 11.07
N LEU A 28 -52.49 11.88 9.79
CA LEU A 28 -53.12 12.68 8.73
C LEU A 28 -54.64 12.58 8.73
N LYS A 29 -55.20 11.38 9.00
CA LYS A 29 -56.63 11.13 9.05
C LYS A 29 -57.32 11.89 10.20
N TYR A 30 -56.74 11.87 11.38
CA TYR A 30 -57.40 12.39 12.58
C TYR A 30 -56.88 13.76 13.02
N LEU A 31 -55.57 14.00 13.04
CA LEU A 31 -54.92 15.16 13.70
C LEU A 31 -54.47 16.26 12.72
N SER A 32 -54.49 16.04 11.41
CA SER A 32 -54.07 17.05 10.45
C SER A 32 -55.01 18.23 10.34
N LYS A 33 -54.56 19.34 9.74
CA LYS A 33 -55.39 20.52 9.46
C LYS A 33 -56.68 20.23 8.69
N LYS A 34 -56.69 19.21 7.84
CA LYS A 34 -57.82 18.70 7.07
C LYS A 34 -58.41 17.41 7.67
N GLY A 35 -57.96 17.01 8.83
CA GLY A 35 -58.38 15.78 9.52
C GLY A 35 -59.77 15.88 10.13
N ILE A 36 -60.31 14.70 10.49
CA ILE A 36 -61.68 14.54 10.96
C ILE A 36 -61.96 15.42 12.19
N ILE A 37 -61.01 15.53 13.15
CA ILE A 37 -61.17 16.33 14.37
C ILE A 37 -61.29 17.83 14.08
N ASN A 38 -60.49 18.33 13.11
CA ASN A 38 -60.59 19.73 12.70
C ASN A 38 -61.87 20.02 11.90
N GLY A 39 -62.38 19.02 11.15
CA GLY A 39 -63.68 19.11 10.50
C GLY A 39 -64.83 19.22 11.51
N LEU A 40 -64.77 18.47 12.62
CA LEU A 40 -65.75 18.56 13.70
C LEU A 40 -65.65 19.93 14.44
N MET A 41 -64.47 20.49 14.60
CA MET A 41 -64.29 21.84 15.14
C MET A 41 -64.88 22.93 14.26
N ALA A 42 -64.87 22.79 12.94
CA ALA A 42 -65.54 23.70 12.03
C ALA A 42 -67.05 23.64 12.20
N GLN A 43 -67.64 22.44 12.26
CA GLN A 43 -69.08 22.25 12.50
C GLN A 43 -69.54 22.68 13.89
N PHE A 44 -68.64 22.71 14.87
CA PHE A 44 -68.94 23.21 16.24
C PHE A 44 -69.46 24.65 16.24
N ARG A 45 -69.17 25.46 15.25
CA ARG A 45 -69.67 26.85 15.13
C ARG A 45 -71.17 26.91 14.91
N GLU A 46 -71.76 25.89 14.32
CA GLU A 46 -73.19 25.82 13.99
C GLU A 46 -74.06 25.18 15.13
N VAL A 47 -73.45 24.76 16.25
CA VAL A 47 -74.14 24.12 17.40
C VAL A 47 -74.86 25.19 18.22
N PRO A 48 -76.15 24.88 18.67
CA PRO A 48 -76.93 25.75 19.54
C PRO A 48 -76.18 26.06 20.84
N ALA A 49 -76.35 27.31 21.37
CA ALA A 49 -75.65 27.83 22.55
C ALA A 49 -75.75 26.95 23.77
N GLU A 50 -76.88 26.30 23.97
CA GLU A 50 -77.14 25.40 25.13
C GLU A 50 -76.31 24.15 25.15
N GLN A 51 -75.89 23.61 23.95
CA GLN A 51 -75.12 22.38 23.81
C GLN A 51 -73.61 22.65 23.56
N LYS A 52 -73.24 23.91 23.33
CA LYS A 52 -71.82 24.24 22.97
C LYS A 52 -70.86 23.81 24.08
N ARG A 53 -71.20 23.98 25.34
CA ARG A 53 -70.31 23.65 26.44
C ARG A 53 -70.01 22.12 26.48
N GLU A 54 -71.04 21.29 26.33
CA GLU A 54 -70.90 19.83 26.37
C GLU A 54 -70.18 19.28 25.16
N VAL A 55 -70.51 19.74 23.95
CA VAL A 55 -69.86 19.35 22.70
C VAL A 55 -68.42 19.78 22.67
N GLY A 56 -68.09 20.99 23.18
CA GLY A 56 -66.70 21.49 23.28
C GLY A 56 -65.80 20.62 24.15
N VAL A 57 -66.33 20.21 25.33
CA VAL A 57 -65.62 19.27 26.20
C VAL A 57 -65.34 17.94 25.49
N LYS A 58 -66.34 17.39 24.81
CA LYS A 58 -66.23 16.10 24.09
C LYS A 58 -65.27 16.15 22.89
N ILE A 59 -65.19 17.26 22.16
CA ILE A 59 -64.23 17.44 21.09
C ILE A 59 -62.79 17.52 21.66
N ASN A 60 -62.59 18.18 22.80
CA ASN A 60 -61.28 18.22 23.45
C ASN A 60 -60.87 16.83 23.98
N GLU A 61 -61.80 16.08 24.60
CA GLU A 61 -61.56 14.69 24.99
C GLU A 61 -61.12 13.83 23.80
N LEU A 62 -61.81 13.94 22.67
CA LEU A 62 -61.47 13.22 21.42
C LEU A 62 -60.09 13.59 20.91
N LYS A 63 -59.76 14.89 20.93
CA LYS A 63 -58.44 15.36 20.48
C LYS A 63 -57.32 14.86 21.37
N ASN A 64 -57.49 14.92 22.68
CA ASN A 64 -56.51 14.46 23.66
C ASN A 64 -56.33 12.93 23.55
N ALA A 65 -57.40 12.16 23.47
CA ALA A 65 -57.36 10.71 23.31
C ALA A 65 -56.68 10.32 22.00
N ALA A 66 -56.92 11.02 20.88
CA ALA A 66 -56.25 10.79 19.62
C ALA A 66 -54.75 11.06 19.70
N GLN A 67 -54.34 12.13 20.38
CA GLN A 67 -52.93 12.49 20.56
C GLN A 67 -52.19 11.49 21.47
N GLU A 68 -52.83 11.11 22.60
CA GLU A 68 -52.27 10.12 23.50
C GLU A 68 -52.11 8.77 22.84
N HIS A 69 -53.11 8.31 22.10
CA HIS A 69 -53.05 7.03 21.39
C HIS A 69 -51.98 7.03 20.27
N PHE A 70 -51.87 8.13 19.56
CA PHE A 70 -50.80 8.30 18.53
C PHE A 70 -49.41 8.24 19.16
N ASN A 71 -49.20 8.93 20.31
CA ASN A 71 -47.91 8.91 21.00
C ASN A 71 -47.58 7.51 21.55
N ALA A 72 -48.57 6.79 22.11
CA ALA A 72 -48.38 5.42 22.58
C ALA A 72 -47.99 4.45 21.44
N LEU A 73 -48.63 4.55 20.26
CA LEU A 73 -48.27 3.74 19.07
C LEU A 73 -46.89 4.09 18.57
N LYS A 74 -46.52 5.38 18.62
CA LYS A 74 -45.18 5.83 18.24
C LYS A 74 -44.09 5.24 19.14
N GLU A 75 -44.25 5.33 20.45
CA GLU A 75 -43.35 4.70 21.43
C GLU A 75 -43.25 3.19 21.25
N GLN A 76 -44.35 2.52 20.98
CA GLN A 76 -44.34 1.07 20.72
C GLN A 76 -43.54 0.69 19.45
N LEU A 77 -43.58 1.51 18.40
CA LEU A 77 -42.81 1.29 17.18
C LEU A 77 -41.34 1.58 17.39
N GLU A 78 -41.00 2.68 18.09
CA GLU A 78 -39.61 3.03 18.42
C GLU A 78 -38.97 1.97 19.33
N ASN A 79 -39.66 1.49 20.36
CA ASN A 79 -39.18 0.42 21.23
C ASN A 79 -39.01 -0.92 20.50
N LYS A 80 -39.82 -1.23 19.47
CA LYS A 80 -39.65 -2.43 18.64
C LYS A 80 -38.39 -2.38 17.73
N GLU A 81 -38.01 -1.19 17.29
CA GLU A 81 -36.76 -1.02 16.52
C GLU A 81 -35.52 -1.17 17.41
N GLU A 82 -35.60 -0.76 18.69
CA GLU A 82 -34.49 -0.93 19.64
C GLU A 82 -34.31 -2.38 20.11
N GLU A 83 -35.39 -3.18 20.20
CA GLU A 83 -35.30 -4.61 20.57
C GLU A 83 -34.68 -5.51 19.51
N GLN A 84 -34.48 -5.06 18.26
CA GLN A 84 -33.87 -5.86 17.19
C GLN A 84 -32.34 -5.86 17.19
N CYS A 85 -31.69 -5.12 18.07
CA CYS A 85 -30.23 -5.14 18.17
C CYS A 85 -29.77 -6.29 19.08
N GLU A 86 -29.73 -7.52 18.57
CA GLU A 86 -29.16 -8.70 19.29
C GLU A 86 -27.64 -8.56 19.52
N ILE A 87 -27.00 -7.55 18.93
CA ILE A 87 -25.57 -7.34 19.02
C ILE A 87 -25.27 -6.36 20.16
N ASP A 88 -24.63 -6.86 21.19
CA ASP A 88 -24.11 -6.03 22.29
C ASP A 88 -22.90 -5.23 21.81
N LEU A 89 -23.12 -3.97 21.44
CA LEU A 89 -22.10 -3.03 20.98
C LEU A 89 -21.14 -2.58 22.10
N THR A 90 -21.41 -2.91 23.36
CA THR A 90 -20.51 -2.63 24.49
C THR A 90 -19.42 -3.70 24.64
N ARG A 91 -19.56 -4.84 23.99
CA ARG A 91 -18.54 -5.88 24.00
C ARG A 91 -17.28 -5.41 23.26
N PRO A 92 -16.09 -5.66 23.83
CA PRO A 92 -14.85 -5.39 23.10
C PRO A 92 -14.84 -6.20 21.80
N ALA A 93 -14.39 -5.58 20.71
CA ALA A 93 -14.23 -6.26 19.43
C ALA A 93 -13.35 -7.50 19.59
N TYR A 94 -13.67 -8.57 18.86
CA TYR A 94 -12.81 -9.76 18.83
C TYR A 94 -11.43 -9.32 18.33
N PRO A 95 -10.34 -9.60 19.06
CA PRO A 95 -9.02 -9.17 18.62
C PRO A 95 -8.66 -9.86 17.29
N THR A 96 -8.68 -9.08 16.22
CA THR A 96 -8.17 -9.55 14.93
C THR A 96 -6.65 -9.51 14.97
N VAL A 97 -6.01 -10.66 14.94
CA VAL A 97 -4.56 -10.73 14.82
C VAL A 97 -4.19 -10.31 13.40
N LEU A 98 -3.62 -9.12 13.27
CA LEU A 98 -3.09 -8.65 12.00
C LEU A 98 -1.79 -9.42 11.69
N GLY A 99 -1.65 -9.87 10.44
CA GLY A 99 -0.39 -10.41 9.95
C GLY A 99 0.66 -9.31 9.78
N THR A 100 1.90 -9.70 9.56
CA THR A 100 3.00 -8.78 9.28
C THR A 100 3.38 -8.81 7.80
N ARG A 101 3.92 -7.69 7.30
CA ARG A 101 4.60 -7.70 6.01
C ARG A 101 5.98 -8.33 6.17
N HIS A 102 6.41 -9.06 5.15
CA HIS A 102 7.77 -9.61 5.11
C HIS A 102 8.81 -8.47 5.14
N PRO A 103 9.90 -8.54 5.94
CA PRO A 103 10.87 -7.46 6.07
C PRO A 103 11.52 -7.03 4.75
N LEU A 104 11.76 -7.94 3.82
CA LEU A 104 12.23 -7.59 2.48
C LEU A 104 11.22 -6.74 1.71
N SER A 105 9.91 -7.03 1.87
CA SER A 105 8.86 -6.23 1.23
C SER A 105 8.77 -4.82 1.82
N ILE A 106 8.93 -4.69 3.14
CA ILE A 106 8.96 -3.39 3.83
C ILE A 106 10.12 -2.55 3.28
N VAL A 107 11.33 -3.10 3.29
CA VAL A 107 12.53 -2.40 2.83
C VAL A 107 12.48 -2.11 1.32
N LYS A 108 12.02 -3.07 0.51
CA LYS A 108 11.82 -2.84 -0.93
C LYS A 108 10.91 -1.66 -1.20
N ASN A 109 9.75 -1.60 -0.53
CA ASN A 109 8.80 -0.51 -0.73
C ASN A 109 9.40 0.84 -0.31
N GLU A 110 10.11 0.89 0.82
CA GLU A 110 10.78 2.10 1.27
C GLU A 110 11.84 2.59 0.26
N ILE A 111 12.66 1.68 -0.30
CA ILE A 111 13.62 2.02 -1.35
C ILE A 111 12.89 2.56 -2.59
N VAL A 112 11.82 1.88 -3.01
CA VAL A 112 10.99 2.30 -4.16
C VAL A 112 10.40 3.69 -3.93
N ASP A 113 9.88 3.98 -2.74
CA ASP A 113 9.30 5.28 -2.40
C ASP A 113 10.35 6.41 -2.42
N ILE A 114 11.58 6.13 -1.96
CA ILE A 114 12.68 7.09 -2.04
C ILE A 114 12.97 7.44 -3.51
N PHE A 115 13.16 6.44 -4.38
CA PHE A 115 13.48 6.69 -5.78
C PHE A 115 12.29 7.24 -6.57
N ALA A 116 11.05 6.88 -6.24
CA ALA A 116 9.86 7.47 -6.85
C ALA A 116 9.79 8.98 -6.62
N ARG A 117 10.11 9.44 -5.41
CA ARG A 117 10.22 10.90 -5.10
C ARG A 117 11.34 11.59 -5.88
N LEU A 118 12.34 10.85 -6.33
CA LEU A 118 13.41 11.33 -7.21
C LEU A 118 13.05 11.26 -8.70
N GLY A 119 11.82 10.86 -9.03
CA GLY A 119 11.31 10.80 -10.40
C GLY A 119 11.65 9.52 -11.15
N PHE A 120 12.06 8.45 -10.45
CA PHE A 120 12.24 7.14 -11.06
C PHE A 120 10.89 6.41 -11.17
N SER A 121 10.66 5.77 -12.30
CA SER A 121 9.54 4.84 -12.52
C SER A 121 9.97 3.39 -12.31
N ILE A 122 9.02 2.52 -11.96
CA ILE A 122 9.31 1.11 -11.78
C ILE A 122 9.22 0.40 -13.14
N ALA A 123 10.26 -0.32 -13.51
CA ALA A 123 10.27 -1.24 -14.63
C ALA A 123 10.27 -2.69 -14.13
N ASN A 124 9.38 -3.50 -14.66
CA ASN A 124 9.30 -4.92 -14.36
C ASN A 124 9.89 -5.73 -15.53
N GLY A 125 10.48 -6.87 -15.22
CA GLY A 125 11.02 -7.80 -16.22
C GLY A 125 10.78 -9.25 -15.82
N VAL A 126 11.13 -10.15 -16.75
CA VAL A 126 11.00 -11.60 -16.57
C VAL A 126 12.20 -12.16 -15.80
N GLU A 127 12.00 -13.29 -15.12
CA GLU A 127 13.08 -13.97 -14.37
C GLU A 127 13.85 -14.96 -15.26
N VAL A 128 13.17 -15.50 -16.26
CA VAL A 128 13.77 -16.39 -17.28
C VAL A 128 14.14 -15.54 -18.48
N GLU A 129 15.42 -15.49 -18.81
CA GLU A 129 15.99 -14.58 -19.80
C GLU A 129 16.89 -15.30 -20.77
N ASP A 130 17.14 -14.68 -21.91
CA ASP A 130 18.18 -15.11 -22.85
C ASP A 130 19.57 -14.53 -22.50
N ASP A 131 20.61 -15.12 -23.06
CA ASP A 131 21.99 -14.67 -22.86
C ASP A 131 22.20 -13.22 -23.30
N TRP A 132 21.53 -12.78 -24.38
CA TRP A 132 21.70 -11.43 -24.90
C TRP A 132 21.39 -10.38 -23.85
N HIS A 133 20.19 -10.46 -23.22
CA HIS A 133 19.75 -9.45 -22.27
C HIS A 133 20.48 -9.52 -20.93
N VAL A 134 20.99 -10.71 -20.53
CA VAL A 134 21.71 -10.83 -19.26
C VAL A 134 23.19 -10.47 -19.43
N PHE A 135 23.84 -10.89 -20.52
CA PHE A 135 25.29 -10.75 -20.64
C PHE A 135 25.72 -9.90 -21.83
N SER A 136 25.32 -10.26 -23.05
CA SER A 136 25.91 -9.65 -24.25
C SER A 136 25.58 -8.17 -24.37
N SER A 137 24.34 -7.75 -24.15
CA SER A 137 23.92 -6.34 -24.14
C SER A 137 24.54 -5.53 -22.98
N MET A 138 24.99 -6.22 -21.92
CA MET A 138 25.67 -5.63 -20.77
C MET A 138 27.20 -5.66 -20.89
N ASN A 139 27.72 -5.77 -22.10
CA ASN A 139 29.17 -5.73 -22.41
C ASN A 139 30.00 -6.82 -21.71
N PHE A 140 29.39 -7.97 -21.39
CA PHE A 140 30.16 -9.13 -20.93
C PHE A 140 30.83 -9.84 -22.07
N ALA A 141 32.13 -10.11 -21.97
CA ALA A 141 32.85 -10.91 -22.90
C ALA A 141 32.31 -12.35 -22.99
N GLU A 142 32.51 -13.03 -24.15
CA GLU A 142 32.00 -14.38 -24.33
C GLU A 142 32.61 -15.39 -23.33
N ASP A 143 33.85 -15.18 -22.94
CA ASP A 143 34.64 -16.01 -22.01
C ASP A 143 34.57 -15.51 -20.56
N HIS A 144 33.66 -14.58 -20.24
CA HIS A 144 33.56 -14.03 -18.90
C HIS A 144 33.11 -15.11 -17.89
N PRO A 145 33.76 -15.24 -16.72
CA PRO A 145 33.45 -16.29 -15.75
C PRO A 145 31.99 -16.31 -15.26
N ALA A 146 31.31 -15.16 -15.19
CA ALA A 146 29.91 -15.07 -14.78
C ALA A 146 28.95 -15.83 -15.74
N ARG A 147 29.39 -16.15 -16.98
CA ARG A 147 28.63 -16.99 -17.92
C ARG A 147 28.79 -18.48 -17.66
N ASP A 148 29.67 -18.90 -16.75
CA ASP A 148 29.90 -20.31 -16.44
C ASP A 148 28.69 -20.91 -15.68
N MET A 149 28.42 -22.18 -15.97
CA MET A 149 27.42 -22.99 -15.24
C MET A 149 27.66 -23.07 -13.72
N GLN A 150 28.87 -22.77 -13.27
CA GLN A 150 29.19 -22.72 -11.85
C GLN A 150 28.51 -21.55 -11.13
N ASP A 151 28.27 -20.44 -11.85
CA ASP A 151 27.70 -19.22 -11.27
C ASP A 151 26.27 -18.92 -11.75
N THR A 152 25.82 -19.54 -12.87
CA THR A 152 24.55 -19.28 -13.53
C THR A 152 23.69 -20.54 -13.63
N PHE A 153 22.38 -20.41 -13.38
CA PHE A 153 21.43 -21.49 -13.63
C PHE A 153 20.92 -21.44 -15.07
N PHE A 154 21.26 -22.47 -15.84
CA PHE A 154 20.74 -22.68 -17.19
C PHE A 154 19.46 -23.50 -17.16
N ILE A 155 18.44 -23.05 -17.89
CA ILE A 155 17.18 -23.77 -18.11
C ILE A 155 17.29 -24.57 -19.41
N GLU A 156 17.87 -23.96 -20.44
CA GLU A 156 18.08 -24.56 -21.74
C GLU A 156 19.46 -24.10 -22.31
N ALA A 157 20.14 -24.97 -23.00
CA ALA A 157 21.36 -24.66 -23.75
C ALA A 157 21.07 -24.75 -25.25
N HIS A 158 21.50 -23.73 -26.00
CA HIS A 158 21.35 -23.62 -27.47
C HIS A 158 19.87 -23.49 -27.95
N PRO A 159 19.20 -22.30 -27.83
CA PRO A 159 19.76 -21.07 -27.28
C PRO A 159 19.87 -21.08 -25.75
N ASP A 160 20.83 -20.33 -25.22
CA ASP A 160 21.06 -20.27 -23.80
C ASP A 160 19.94 -19.47 -23.13
N ILE A 161 19.04 -20.18 -22.41
CA ILE A 161 17.99 -19.63 -21.60
C ILE A 161 18.36 -19.85 -20.14
N ILE A 162 18.40 -18.77 -19.39
CA ILE A 162 18.95 -18.74 -18.04
C ILE A 162 18.02 -18.08 -17.03
N LEU A 163 18.21 -18.36 -15.75
CA LEU A 163 17.68 -17.52 -14.70
C LEU A 163 18.59 -16.30 -14.54
N ARG A 164 18.01 -15.10 -14.62
CA ARG A 164 18.77 -13.84 -14.57
C ARG A 164 19.62 -13.74 -13.31
N THR A 165 20.88 -13.37 -13.46
CA THR A 165 21.86 -13.22 -12.37
C THR A 165 21.84 -11.83 -11.74
N HIS A 166 21.20 -10.87 -12.40
CA HIS A 166 21.00 -9.48 -11.99
C HIS A 166 19.75 -8.91 -12.67
N THR A 167 19.28 -7.77 -12.23
CA THR A 167 18.11 -7.10 -12.82
C THR A 167 18.47 -6.15 -13.97
N SER A 168 19.74 -6.10 -14.39
CA SER A 168 20.19 -5.28 -15.53
C SER A 168 19.56 -5.71 -16.86
N SER A 169 19.09 -6.96 -16.98
CA SER A 169 18.33 -7.42 -18.15
C SER A 169 17.07 -6.57 -18.40
N VAL A 170 16.45 -6.05 -17.33
CA VAL A 170 15.32 -5.12 -17.43
C VAL A 170 15.78 -3.79 -18.02
N GLN A 171 16.98 -3.31 -17.64
CA GLN A 171 17.56 -2.09 -18.19
C GLN A 171 17.80 -2.21 -19.69
N SER A 172 18.37 -3.35 -20.13
CA SER A 172 18.57 -3.66 -21.54
C SER A 172 17.27 -3.59 -22.34
N ARG A 173 16.23 -4.30 -21.89
CA ARG A 173 14.91 -4.31 -22.54
C ARG A 173 14.26 -2.91 -22.60
N VAL A 174 14.44 -2.10 -21.55
CA VAL A 174 13.93 -0.73 -21.56
C VAL A 174 14.69 0.15 -22.55
N MET A 175 16.02 0.02 -22.60
CA MET A 175 16.86 0.79 -23.55
C MET A 175 16.57 0.43 -25.00
N GLU A 176 16.30 -0.84 -25.33
CA GLU A 176 15.93 -1.27 -26.69
C GLU A 176 14.58 -0.72 -27.16
N THR A 177 13.66 -0.50 -26.24
CA THR A 177 12.27 -0.12 -26.58
C THR A 177 11.94 1.36 -26.35
N ASN A 178 12.81 2.09 -25.64
CA ASN A 178 12.55 3.48 -25.29
C ASN A 178 13.74 4.38 -25.65
N GLN A 179 13.43 5.62 -25.98
CA GLN A 179 14.43 6.66 -26.18
C GLN A 179 14.64 7.48 -24.91
N PRO A 180 15.85 7.98 -24.64
CA PRO A 180 16.08 8.91 -23.54
C PRO A 180 15.19 10.17 -23.61
N PRO A 181 14.76 10.75 -22.45
CA PRO A 181 15.28 10.42 -21.12
C PRO A 181 14.69 9.15 -20.52
N ILE A 182 15.54 8.28 -19.98
CA ILE A 182 15.15 7.05 -19.29
C ILE A 182 15.51 7.20 -17.82
N ARG A 183 14.56 7.00 -16.90
CA ARG A 183 14.80 7.05 -15.46
C ARG A 183 13.95 6.00 -14.78
N ILE A 184 14.56 4.85 -14.49
CA ILE A 184 13.87 3.66 -13.98
C ILE A 184 14.59 3.04 -12.79
N ILE A 185 13.81 2.32 -11.98
CA ILE A 185 14.30 1.31 -11.04
C ILE A 185 13.69 -0.04 -11.39
N ALA A 186 14.48 -1.10 -11.29
CA ALA A 186 14.09 -2.47 -11.58
C ALA A 186 14.25 -3.36 -10.34
N PRO A 187 13.24 -3.44 -9.45
CA PRO A 187 13.26 -4.38 -8.33
C PRO A 187 12.91 -5.79 -8.84
N GLY A 188 13.66 -6.80 -8.42
CA GLY A 188 13.37 -8.16 -8.83
C GLY A 188 14.19 -9.22 -8.11
N ARG A 189 13.75 -10.47 -8.23
CA ARG A 189 14.51 -11.64 -7.79
C ARG A 189 15.57 -11.98 -8.82
N VAL A 190 16.72 -12.40 -8.34
CA VAL A 190 17.87 -12.83 -9.13
C VAL A 190 18.43 -14.13 -8.59
N TYR A 191 19.18 -14.85 -9.39
CA TYR A 191 19.60 -16.21 -9.12
C TYR A 191 21.09 -16.37 -9.39
N ARG A 192 21.79 -17.05 -8.46
CA ARG A 192 23.20 -17.39 -8.60
C ARG A 192 23.41 -18.80 -8.07
N ASN A 193 24.19 -19.59 -8.77
CA ASN A 193 24.49 -20.97 -8.39
C ASN A 193 25.51 -21.02 -7.23
N GLU A 194 25.12 -20.46 -6.08
CA GLU A 194 25.93 -20.39 -4.89
C GLU A 194 25.41 -21.35 -3.81
N ALA A 195 26.33 -21.90 -3.02
CA ALA A 195 25.97 -22.73 -1.86
C ALA A 195 25.25 -21.90 -0.79
N ILE A 196 24.09 -22.39 -0.33
CA ILE A 196 23.29 -21.71 0.67
C ILE A 196 24.04 -21.66 2.02
N SER A 197 24.17 -20.46 2.56
CA SER A 197 24.84 -20.19 3.84
C SER A 197 24.19 -19.01 4.55
N TYR A 198 24.66 -18.68 5.73
CA TYR A 198 24.18 -17.48 6.44
C TYR A 198 24.52 -16.14 5.73
N ARG A 199 25.38 -16.17 4.71
CA ARG A 199 25.82 -14.98 3.92
C ARG A 199 25.44 -15.02 2.45
N ALA A 200 25.10 -16.17 1.90
CA ALA A 200 24.80 -16.38 0.48
C ALA A 200 23.56 -17.28 0.34
N HIS A 201 22.79 -17.03 -0.71
CA HIS A 201 21.65 -17.87 -1.08
C HIS A 201 21.59 -18.00 -2.60
N CYS A 202 21.03 -19.09 -3.09
CA CYS A 202 20.90 -19.34 -4.54
C CYS A 202 19.92 -18.39 -5.24
N PHE A 203 19.12 -17.66 -4.50
CA PHE A 203 18.35 -16.51 -4.98
C PHE A 203 18.36 -15.39 -3.95
N PHE A 204 18.22 -14.17 -4.41
CA PHE A 204 18.06 -12.99 -3.57
C PHE A 204 17.33 -11.89 -4.35
N HIS A 205 17.07 -10.75 -3.74
CA HIS A 205 16.37 -9.65 -4.38
C HIS A 205 17.32 -8.49 -4.60
N GLN A 206 17.33 -7.99 -5.84
CA GLN A 206 18.05 -6.78 -6.23
C GLN A 206 17.07 -5.65 -6.55
N LEU A 207 17.53 -4.43 -6.38
CA LEU A 207 16.95 -3.26 -7.00
C LEU A 207 18.07 -2.53 -7.72
N GLU A 208 17.92 -2.40 -9.03
CA GLU A 208 18.85 -1.63 -9.86
C GLU A 208 18.17 -0.37 -10.40
N GLY A 209 18.94 0.69 -10.56
CA GLY A 209 18.49 1.96 -11.12
C GLY A 209 19.29 2.33 -12.34
N LEU A 210 18.63 2.93 -13.32
CA LEU A 210 19.21 3.45 -14.56
C LEU A 210 18.66 4.86 -14.81
N TYR A 211 19.57 5.80 -15.07
CA TYR A 211 19.23 7.12 -15.58
C TYR A 211 20.07 7.46 -16.81
N ILE A 212 19.43 7.74 -17.93
CA ILE A 212 20.05 8.15 -19.20
C ILE A 212 19.41 9.44 -19.68
N ASP A 213 20.22 10.45 -19.92
CA ASP A 213 19.80 11.72 -20.51
C ASP A 213 21.02 12.43 -21.12
N LYS A 214 20.86 13.64 -21.63
CA LYS A 214 21.95 14.46 -22.07
C LYS A 214 22.76 15.00 -20.90
N ASN A 215 24.09 14.96 -21.02
CA ASN A 215 25.03 15.54 -20.03
C ASN A 215 24.91 14.96 -18.61
N VAL A 216 24.46 13.73 -18.45
CA VAL A 216 24.46 13.05 -17.15
C VAL A 216 25.89 12.78 -16.70
N SER A 217 26.22 13.03 -15.45
CA SER A 217 27.55 13.01 -14.91
C SER A 217 27.70 12.15 -13.64
N PHE A 218 28.94 11.78 -13.32
CA PHE A 218 29.25 11.06 -12.07
C PHE A 218 28.88 11.83 -10.78
N PRO A 219 29.02 13.18 -10.71
CA PRO A 219 28.48 13.95 -9.62
C PRO A 219 26.97 13.79 -9.41
N ASP A 220 26.16 13.68 -10.48
CA ASP A 220 24.72 13.45 -10.39
C ASP A 220 24.42 12.09 -9.75
N LEU A 221 25.12 11.04 -10.16
CA LEU A 221 25.06 9.73 -9.51
C LEU A 221 25.38 9.83 -8.01
N LYS A 222 26.51 10.48 -7.66
CA LYS A 222 26.94 10.65 -6.27
C LYS A 222 25.89 11.36 -5.42
N GLN A 223 25.25 12.39 -5.97
CA GLN A 223 24.22 13.15 -5.26
C GLN A 223 22.96 12.32 -4.99
N VAL A 224 22.48 11.58 -5.99
CA VAL A 224 21.32 10.70 -5.86
C VAL A 224 21.59 9.60 -4.83
N LEU A 225 22.77 8.98 -4.86
CA LEU A 225 23.15 7.94 -3.92
C LEU A 225 23.36 8.48 -2.49
N LEU A 226 23.86 9.69 -2.33
CA LEU A 226 23.95 10.34 -1.01
C LEU A 226 22.55 10.59 -0.43
N LEU A 227 21.66 11.11 -1.24
CA LEU A 227 20.27 11.35 -0.80
C LEU A 227 19.59 10.03 -0.41
N PHE A 228 19.72 8.98 -1.22
CA PHE A 228 19.22 7.66 -0.89
C PHE A 228 19.78 7.16 0.45
N ALA A 229 21.09 7.27 0.67
CA ALA A 229 21.73 6.81 1.90
C ALA A 229 21.22 7.58 3.13
N GLN A 230 21.02 8.88 3.01
CA GLN A 230 20.51 9.73 4.09
C GLN A 230 19.04 9.49 4.40
N GLU A 231 18.20 9.28 3.38
CA GLU A 231 16.78 8.94 3.58
C GLU A 231 16.64 7.55 4.22
N MET A 232 17.44 6.57 3.79
CA MET A 232 17.34 5.18 4.25
C MET A 232 17.95 4.94 5.63
N PHE A 233 19.07 5.57 5.96
CA PHE A 233 19.88 5.31 7.15
C PHE A 233 20.03 6.50 8.10
N GLY A 234 19.45 7.65 7.75
CA GLY A 234 19.48 8.87 8.55
C GLY A 234 20.42 9.94 8.01
N LYS A 235 20.10 11.21 8.31
CA LYS A 235 20.74 12.42 7.76
C LYS A 235 22.26 12.53 7.98
N GLU A 236 22.76 11.91 9.05
CA GLU A 236 24.19 11.90 9.38
C GLU A 236 25.00 10.85 8.61
N THR A 237 24.35 10.05 7.77
CA THR A 237 25.00 9.00 6.98
C THR A 237 25.92 9.63 5.95
N LYS A 238 27.18 9.18 5.95
CA LYS A 238 28.18 9.57 4.96
C LYS A 238 28.37 8.43 3.96
N ILE A 239 28.68 8.78 2.72
CA ILE A 239 29.02 7.82 1.67
C ILE A 239 30.51 7.92 1.32
N ARG A 240 31.05 6.79 0.86
CA ARG A 240 32.37 6.69 0.26
C ARG A 240 32.27 5.84 -1.00
N LEU A 241 32.77 6.37 -2.12
CA LEU A 241 32.87 5.65 -3.38
C LEU A 241 34.28 5.12 -3.50
N ARG A 242 34.43 3.81 -3.71
CA ARG A 242 35.71 3.14 -3.98
C ARG A 242 35.74 2.70 -5.44
N PRO A 243 36.83 2.95 -6.18
CA PRO A 243 36.95 2.42 -7.54
C PRO A 243 36.72 0.91 -7.57
N SER A 244 35.98 0.44 -8.57
CA SER A 244 35.71 -0.97 -8.83
C SER A 244 35.63 -1.20 -10.33
N TYR A 245 35.35 -2.41 -10.74
CA TYR A 245 35.15 -2.77 -12.15
C TYR A 245 33.85 -3.56 -12.32
N PHE A 246 33.04 -3.11 -13.29
CA PHE A 246 31.89 -3.85 -13.79
C PHE A 246 31.89 -3.73 -15.33
N PRO A 247 31.56 -4.81 -16.08
CA PRO A 247 31.60 -4.78 -17.54
C PRO A 247 30.72 -3.71 -18.18
N PHE A 248 29.64 -3.36 -17.53
CA PHE A 248 28.58 -2.47 -18.03
C PHE A 248 28.71 -1.01 -17.57
N THR A 249 29.73 -0.65 -16.77
CA THR A 249 29.95 0.73 -16.31
C THR A 249 31.43 1.12 -16.37
N GLU A 250 31.70 2.39 -16.78
CA GLU A 250 33.04 3.01 -16.76
C GLU A 250 32.89 4.54 -16.59
N PRO A 251 33.40 5.18 -15.54
CA PRO A 251 34.03 4.55 -14.37
C PRO A 251 33.03 3.84 -13.46
N SER A 252 33.52 2.77 -12.82
CA SER A 252 32.75 1.98 -11.87
C SER A 252 33.19 2.25 -10.43
N ALA A 253 32.27 2.12 -9.50
CA ALA A 253 32.55 2.26 -8.07
C ALA A 253 31.66 1.35 -7.21
N GLU A 254 32.17 0.97 -6.07
CA GLU A 254 31.37 0.42 -4.97
C GLU A 254 31.09 1.52 -3.95
N MET A 255 29.87 1.61 -3.46
CA MET A 255 29.48 2.57 -2.46
C MET A 255 29.41 1.95 -1.07
N ASP A 256 30.18 2.52 -0.16
CA ASP A 256 30.09 2.25 1.27
C ASP A 256 29.33 3.38 1.97
N ILE A 257 28.60 3.01 3.03
CA ILE A 257 28.05 3.98 4.00
C ILE A 257 28.84 3.91 5.31
N SER A 258 28.85 5.02 6.05
CA SER A 258 29.31 5.00 7.44
C SER A 258 28.46 4.02 8.25
N CYS A 259 29.08 3.11 9.00
CA CYS A 259 28.37 2.09 9.74
C CYS A 259 27.41 2.73 10.75
N ASN A 260 26.10 2.53 10.55
CA ASN A 260 25.04 3.06 11.40
C ASN A 260 25.01 2.41 12.81
N ILE A 261 25.58 1.20 12.95
CA ILE A 261 25.63 0.49 14.23
C ILE A 261 26.65 1.09 15.20
N CYS A 262 27.83 1.48 14.69
CA CYS A 262 28.91 2.02 15.52
C CYS A 262 29.19 3.51 15.27
N GLY A 263 28.38 4.17 14.45
CA GLY A 263 28.60 5.58 14.08
C GLY A 263 29.95 5.83 13.39
N GLY A 264 30.45 4.84 12.63
CA GLY A 264 31.75 4.94 11.92
C GLY A 264 32.99 4.64 12.78
N LYS A 265 32.84 4.30 14.06
CA LYS A 265 33.97 4.05 14.98
C LYS A 265 34.67 2.70 14.77
N GLY A 266 34.02 1.76 14.10
CA GLY A 266 34.46 0.38 13.94
C GLY A 266 33.76 -0.56 14.93
N CYS A 267 33.27 -1.70 14.43
CA CYS A 267 32.67 -2.76 15.22
C CYS A 267 32.81 -4.11 14.48
N PRO A 268 32.50 -5.25 15.11
CA PRO A 268 32.57 -6.57 14.45
C PRO A 268 31.73 -6.67 13.18
N PHE A 269 30.60 -5.97 13.11
CA PHE A 269 29.73 -5.96 11.94
C PHE A 269 30.41 -5.33 10.72
N CYS A 270 31.01 -4.15 10.87
CA CYS A 270 31.78 -3.49 9.81
C CYS A 270 33.24 -3.94 9.73
N LYS A 271 33.60 -5.06 10.38
CA LYS A 271 34.98 -5.60 10.45
C LYS A 271 36.00 -4.54 10.93
N ASN A 272 35.59 -3.70 11.89
CA ASN A 272 36.35 -2.59 12.46
C ASN A 272 36.77 -1.49 11.49
N THR A 273 36.21 -1.46 10.27
CA THR A 273 36.53 -0.43 9.26
C THR A 273 35.75 0.87 9.45
N GLY A 274 34.61 0.84 10.16
CA GLY A 274 33.66 1.96 10.25
C GLY A 274 32.79 2.14 9.00
N TRP A 275 32.97 1.32 7.96
CA TRP A 275 32.27 1.41 6.68
C TRP A 275 31.63 0.10 6.28
N VAL A 276 30.52 0.18 5.59
CA VAL A 276 29.78 -1.01 5.09
C VAL A 276 29.38 -0.78 3.64
N GLU A 277 29.83 -1.66 2.77
CA GLU A 277 29.44 -1.66 1.38
C GLU A 277 27.97 -2.03 1.23
N ILE A 278 27.23 -1.27 0.40
CA ILE A 278 25.79 -1.49 0.19
C ILE A 278 25.39 -1.67 -1.27
N LEU A 279 26.16 -1.13 -2.24
CA LEU A 279 25.82 -1.22 -3.65
C LEU A 279 27.03 -1.02 -4.56
N GLY A 280 26.90 -1.50 -5.81
CA GLY A 280 27.75 -1.13 -6.91
C GLY A 280 27.09 -0.06 -7.79
N CYS A 281 27.90 0.79 -8.43
CA CYS A 281 27.42 1.87 -9.28
C CYS A 281 28.48 2.31 -10.30
N GLY A 282 28.07 3.09 -11.28
CA GLY A 282 28.99 3.67 -12.27
C GLY A 282 28.28 4.45 -13.37
N MET A 283 29.07 5.06 -14.23
CA MET A 283 28.55 5.61 -15.48
C MET A 283 28.32 4.45 -16.47
N VAL A 284 27.20 4.48 -17.18
CA VAL A 284 26.90 3.44 -18.18
C VAL A 284 27.98 3.46 -19.27
N ASP A 285 28.54 2.29 -19.55
CA ASP A 285 29.56 2.15 -20.60
C ASP A 285 28.98 2.56 -21.97
N PRO A 286 29.67 3.38 -22.75
CA PRO A 286 29.23 3.74 -24.10
C PRO A 286 28.86 2.55 -24.99
N ASN A 287 29.58 1.41 -24.87
CA ASN A 287 29.24 0.20 -25.61
C ASN A 287 27.86 -0.34 -25.26
N VAL A 288 27.47 -0.31 -24.00
CA VAL A 288 26.13 -0.73 -23.54
C VAL A 288 25.04 0.13 -24.18
N LEU A 289 25.24 1.46 -24.24
CA LEU A 289 24.31 2.36 -24.93
C LEU A 289 24.19 2.01 -26.43
N GLU A 290 25.31 1.85 -27.11
CA GLU A 290 25.38 1.52 -28.55
C GLU A 290 24.74 0.15 -28.84
N LEU A 291 25.01 -0.87 -28.02
CA LEU A 291 24.42 -2.22 -28.15
C LEU A 291 22.88 -2.19 -28.00
N CYS A 292 22.37 -1.27 -27.19
CA CYS A 292 20.93 -1.08 -27.00
C CYS A 292 20.31 -0.01 -27.93
N GLY A 293 21.06 0.49 -28.93
CA GLY A 293 20.56 1.44 -29.93
C GLY A 293 20.45 2.89 -29.48
N ILE A 294 21.18 3.29 -28.44
CA ILE A 294 21.24 4.66 -27.91
C ILE A 294 22.57 5.29 -28.33
N ASP A 295 22.53 6.49 -28.94
CA ASP A 295 23.72 7.23 -29.39
C ASP A 295 24.52 7.74 -28.17
N SER A 296 25.65 7.08 -27.88
CA SER A 296 26.56 7.40 -26.78
C SER A 296 27.30 8.75 -26.93
N LYS A 297 27.27 9.37 -28.12
CA LYS A 297 27.80 10.71 -28.35
C LYS A 297 26.85 11.82 -27.92
N VAL A 298 25.56 11.51 -27.83
CA VAL A 298 24.49 12.45 -27.46
C VAL A 298 24.06 12.25 -26.01
N TYR A 299 24.02 10.99 -25.57
CA TYR A 299 23.50 10.61 -24.27
C TYR A 299 24.58 9.98 -23.40
N SER A 300 24.46 10.23 -22.11
CA SER A 300 25.23 9.58 -21.06
C SER A 300 24.28 9.11 -19.96
N GLY A 301 24.73 8.23 -19.10
CA GLY A 301 23.87 7.72 -18.03
C GLY A 301 24.68 7.18 -16.87
N TYR A 302 23.99 6.92 -15.79
CA TYR A 302 24.52 6.15 -14.67
C TYR A 302 23.60 5.01 -14.28
N ALA A 303 24.20 3.97 -13.71
CA ALA A 303 23.49 2.84 -13.14
C ALA A 303 24.00 2.53 -11.74
N PHE A 304 23.15 1.92 -10.93
CA PHE A 304 23.49 1.40 -9.60
C PHE A 304 22.67 0.16 -9.29
N GLY A 305 23.21 -0.73 -8.44
CA GLY A 305 22.53 -1.96 -8.07
C GLY A 305 22.79 -2.35 -6.62
N MET A 306 21.73 -2.65 -5.87
CA MET A 306 21.79 -3.02 -4.45
C MET A 306 21.03 -4.31 -4.17
N GLY A 307 21.55 -5.13 -3.24
CA GLY A 307 20.84 -6.28 -2.70
C GLY A 307 19.88 -5.84 -1.59
N ILE A 308 18.60 -6.16 -1.74
CA ILE A 308 17.57 -5.78 -0.75
C ILE A 308 17.82 -6.46 0.59
N GLU A 309 18.26 -7.71 0.60
CA GLU A 309 18.66 -8.44 1.80
C GLU A 309 19.80 -7.73 2.54
N ARG A 310 20.77 -7.19 1.80
CA ARG A 310 21.91 -6.46 2.38
C ARG A 310 21.45 -5.20 3.12
N ILE A 311 20.56 -4.43 2.51
CA ILE A 311 19.96 -3.24 3.11
C ILE A 311 19.11 -3.63 4.33
N THR A 312 18.30 -4.70 4.21
CA THR A 312 17.46 -5.21 5.29
C THR A 312 18.29 -5.69 6.49
N ASN A 313 19.39 -6.40 6.23
CA ASN A 313 20.33 -6.82 7.27
C ASN A 313 20.91 -5.63 8.03
N LEU A 314 21.28 -4.57 7.33
CA LEU A 314 21.79 -3.34 7.95
C LEU A 314 20.73 -2.63 8.80
N LYS A 315 19.51 -2.53 8.28
CA LYS A 315 18.42 -1.82 8.93
C LYS A 315 17.95 -2.53 10.19
N TYR A 316 17.72 -3.84 10.10
CA TYR A 316 17.15 -4.65 11.18
C TYR A 316 18.16 -5.54 11.92
N GLN A 317 19.45 -5.45 11.58
CA GLN A 317 20.54 -6.21 12.20
C GLN A 317 20.33 -7.74 12.13
N VAL A 318 19.71 -8.22 11.06
CA VAL A 318 19.55 -9.66 10.77
C VAL A 318 20.91 -10.22 10.38
N LYS A 319 21.32 -11.33 11.01
CA LYS A 319 22.66 -11.90 10.83
C LYS A 319 22.71 -13.12 9.93
N ASP A 320 21.56 -13.64 9.55
CA ASP A 320 21.44 -14.88 8.77
C ASP A 320 20.44 -14.67 7.63
N LEU A 321 20.92 -14.73 6.38
CA LEU A 321 20.09 -14.53 5.18
C LEU A 321 19.01 -15.60 5.02
N ARG A 322 19.21 -16.80 5.53
CA ARG A 322 18.26 -17.92 5.40
C ARG A 322 16.91 -17.62 6.04
N LEU A 323 16.91 -16.80 7.11
CA LEU A 323 15.69 -16.40 7.81
C LEU A 323 14.67 -15.69 6.87
N PHE A 324 15.14 -15.06 5.81
CA PHE A 324 14.26 -14.44 4.83
C PHE A 324 13.54 -15.43 3.91
N SER A 325 14.00 -16.66 3.81
CA SER A 325 13.45 -17.70 2.93
C SER A 325 12.80 -18.88 3.67
N GLU A 326 13.09 -19.05 4.96
CA GLU A 326 12.61 -20.19 5.77
C GLU A 326 11.14 -20.06 6.20
N ASN A 327 10.52 -18.88 6.03
CA ASN A 327 9.13 -18.60 6.41
C ASN A 327 8.80 -18.92 7.89
N ASP A 328 9.76 -18.71 8.79
CA ASP A 328 9.55 -18.91 10.23
C ASP A 328 8.63 -17.82 10.79
N VAL A 329 7.46 -18.22 11.28
CA VAL A 329 6.45 -17.32 11.83
C VAL A 329 6.99 -16.52 13.03
N ARG A 330 7.91 -17.08 13.82
CA ARG A 330 8.54 -16.39 14.97
C ARG A 330 9.39 -15.22 14.49
N PHE A 331 10.14 -15.42 13.41
CA PHE A 331 10.94 -14.37 12.77
C PHE A 331 10.03 -13.29 12.17
N LEU A 332 9.00 -13.69 11.43
CA LEU A 332 8.06 -12.75 10.80
C LEU A 332 7.33 -11.87 11.84
N LYS A 333 6.90 -12.46 12.95
CA LYS A 333 6.24 -11.71 14.04
C LYS A 333 7.11 -10.61 14.67
N MET A 334 8.43 -10.67 14.55
CA MET A 334 9.32 -9.60 15.03
C MET A 334 9.11 -8.27 14.30
N PHE A 335 8.43 -8.28 13.15
CA PHE A 335 8.18 -7.11 12.31
C PHE A 335 6.73 -6.59 12.39
N GLU A 336 5.94 -7.02 13.37
CA GLU A 336 4.54 -6.57 13.53
C GLU A 336 4.40 -5.05 13.70
N SER A 337 5.39 -4.40 14.28
CA SER A 337 5.43 -2.95 14.48
C SER A 337 6.25 -2.19 13.42
N ALA A 338 6.83 -2.89 12.45
CA ALA A 338 7.62 -2.29 11.38
C ALA A 338 6.71 -1.99 10.17
N ASN A 339 5.86 -0.95 10.28
CA ASN A 339 4.97 -0.47 9.21
C ASN A 339 5.53 0.81 8.59
#